data_e6f89877224f9982a08cec522d12ecf9
#
_entry.id   e6f89877224f9982a08cec522d12ecf9
#
_cell.length_a   1.000
_cell.length_b   1.000
_cell.length_c   1.000
_cell.angle_alpha   90.00
_cell.angle_beta   90.00
_cell.angle_gamma   90.00
#
_symmetry.space_group_name_H-M   'P 1'
#
loop_
_entity.id
_entity.type
_entity.pdbx_description
1 polymer ?
#
loop_
_entity_poly.entity_id
_entity_poly.type
_entity_poly.pdbx_seq_one_letter_code
_entity_poly.pdbx_strand_id
1 'polypeptide(L)'
;MSLAFDDLQRLLLDAHAGVVMGLDLDGRLRWLNAAGQARLGYAARELDGVDLAGTLLTQDELDRHAAALFEELGEPVPANAAVLGVRLLRGLPPKDSAWMLRHKDGSPQPTRLAMGALRNDRDEVVGFVAVEPASPHDAPLRFAHHDNLTGLPNRAVLADRAEMALQRATRQGTVLALLLVELVGFDALCAERGRSVGDDLLRATASRLHFELRRTDTAVRLEGGQFAALLVDLNHADEAMAVAGKVRHALSAKVNVGVAILPLDVRVGLAWFPEHGDQLLPLLEAAEAALGTLGPDGDGLAAAAAG
;
A
#
# COMPACT_ATOMS: atom_id res chain seq x y z
N MET A 1 -2.76 -20.29 -29.46
CA MET A 1 -1.52 -20.40 -28.67
C MET A 1 -1.80 -19.64 -27.38
N SER A 2 -2.05 -20.32 -26.28
CA SER A 2 -2.28 -19.69 -24.98
C SER A 2 -0.92 -19.30 -24.43
N LEU A 3 -0.68 -18.00 -24.20
CA LEU A 3 0.49 -17.55 -23.43
C LEU A 3 0.37 -18.15 -22.02
N ALA A 4 1.41 -18.81 -21.55
CA ALA A 4 1.46 -19.26 -20.16
C ALA A 4 1.49 -18.03 -19.23
N PHE A 5 0.90 -18.14 -18.06
CA PHE A 5 0.83 -17.01 -17.09
C PHE A 5 2.24 -16.47 -16.75
N ASP A 6 3.23 -17.35 -16.65
CA ASP A 6 4.63 -16.99 -16.41
C ASP A 6 5.25 -16.15 -17.53
N ASP A 7 4.87 -16.42 -18.80
CA ASP A 7 5.34 -15.65 -19.96
C ASP A 7 4.75 -14.24 -19.96
N LEU A 8 3.48 -14.10 -19.56
CA LEU A 8 2.82 -12.81 -19.45
C LEU A 8 3.44 -11.95 -18.32
N GLN A 9 3.73 -12.57 -17.17
CA GLN A 9 4.41 -11.87 -16.06
C GLN A 9 5.81 -11.39 -16.48
N ARG A 10 6.59 -12.22 -17.17
CA ARG A 10 7.89 -11.83 -17.72
C ARG A 10 7.79 -10.67 -18.69
N LEU A 11 6.86 -10.73 -19.64
CA LEU A 11 6.65 -9.67 -20.63
C LEU A 11 6.29 -8.33 -19.95
N LEU A 12 5.45 -8.35 -18.92
CA LEU A 12 5.08 -7.15 -18.16
C LEU A 12 6.27 -6.55 -17.42
N LEU A 13 7.12 -7.38 -16.81
CA LEU A 13 8.32 -6.93 -16.11
C LEU A 13 9.40 -6.44 -17.07
N ASP A 14 9.54 -7.06 -18.25
CA ASP A 14 10.47 -6.62 -19.29
C ASP A 14 9.99 -5.37 -20.03
N ALA A 15 8.69 -5.09 -20.04
CA ALA A 15 8.14 -3.83 -20.57
C ALA A 15 8.40 -2.63 -19.67
N HIS A 16 8.83 -2.84 -18.41
CA HIS A 16 9.18 -1.76 -17.52
C HIS A 16 10.48 -1.07 -17.96
N ALA A 17 10.43 0.28 -18.11
CA ALA A 17 11.57 1.05 -18.61
C ALA A 17 12.73 1.20 -17.61
N GLY A 18 12.47 1.04 -16.30
CA GLY A 18 13.47 1.07 -15.24
C GLY A 18 14.02 -0.30 -14.86
N VAL A 19 14.99 -0.31 -13.96
CA VAL A 19 15.56 -1.54 -13.40
C VAL A 19 14.53 -2.26 -12.55
N VAL A 20 14.28 -3.54 -12.82
CA VAL A 20 13.52 -4.43 -11.95
C VAL A 20 14.35 -5.67 -11.68
N MET A 21 14.51 -6.03 -10.40
CA MET A 21 15.27 -7.21 -10.01
C MET A 21 14.54 -7.99 -8.91
N GLY A 22 14.56 -9.31 -9.03
CA GLY A 22 14.07 -10.25 -8.04
C GLY A 22 15.20 -10.85 -7.22
N LEU A 23 15.05 -10.88 -5.90
CA LEU A 23 16.03 -11.35 -4.94
C LEU A 23 15.42 -12.47 -4.08
N ASP A 24 16.23 -13.43 -3.66
CA ASP A 24 15.83 -14.34 -2.60
C ASP A 24 16.00 -13.71 -1.20
N LEU A 25 15.69 -14.46 -0.14
CA LEU A 25 15.80 -13.98 1.24
C LEU A 25 17.23 -13.67 1.67
N ASP A 26 18.22 -14.29 1.03
CA ASP A 26 19.65 -14.05 1.28
C ASP A 26 20.20 -12.86 0.47
N GLY A 27 19.36 -12.18 -0.32
CA GLY A 27 19.75 -11.05 -1.17
C GLY A 27 20.48 -11.45 -2.44
N ARG A 28 20.37 -12.70 -2.86
CA ARG A 28 20.91 -13.17 -4.14
C ARG A 28 19.97 -12.84 -5.27
N LEU A 29 20.51 -12.33 -6.35
CA LEU A 29 19.76 -12.02 -7.55
C LEU A 29 19.25 -13.30 -8.22
N ARG A 30 17.96 -13.35 -8.49
CA ARG A 30 17.27 -14.45 -9.17
C ARG A 30 16.75 -14.05 -10.53
N TRP A 31 16.55 -12.77 -10.74
CA TRP A 31 16.00 -12.25 -11.98
C TRP A 31 16.31 -10.76 -12.16
N LEU A 32 16.55 -10.34 -13.39
CA LEU A 32 16.79 -8.96 -13.80
C LEU A 32 16.09 -8.70 -15.13
N ASN A 33 15.30 -7.64 -15.24
CA ASN A 33 14.62 -7.28 -16.48
C ASN A 33 15.58 -6.79 -17.57
N ALA A 34 15.09 -6.70 -18.81
CA ALA A 34 15.88 -6.27 -19.96
C ALA A 34 16.48 -4.86 -19.79
N ALA A 35 15.70 -3.92 -19.22
CA ALA A 35 16.17 -2.56 -18.92
C ALA A 35 17.32 -2.56 -17.90
N GLY A 36 17.22 -3.37 -16.85
CA GLY A 36 18.28 -3.54 -15.85
C GLY A 36 19.55 -4.15 -16.45
N GLN A 37 19.40 -5.15 -17.29
CA GLN A 37 20.54 -5.77 -18.00
C GLN A 37 21.28 -4.74 -18.88
N ALA A 38 20.54 -3.97 -19.67
CA ALA A 38 21.11 -2.93 -20.53
C ALA A 38 21.82 -1.83 -19.72
N ARG A 39 21.19 -1.38 -18.61
CA ARG A 39 21.70 -0.28 -17.79
C ARG A 39 22.90 -0.65 -16.93
N LEU A 40 22.93 -1.90 -16.41
CA LEU A 40 24.01 -2.37 -15.54
C LEU A 40 25.12 -3.12 -16.29
N GLY A 41 24.93 -3.38 -17.59
CA GLY A 41 25.92 -4.02 -18.46
C GLY A 41 26.10 -5.51 -18.24
N TYR A 42 25.16 -6.18 -17.54
CA TYR A 42 25.20 -7.61 -17.26
C TYR A 42 24.13 -8.36 -18.06
N ALA A 43 24.45 -9.53 -18.55
CA ALA A 43 23.44 -10.47 -19.02
C ALA A 43 22.80 -11.20 -17.82
N ALA A 44 21.50 -11.53 -17.90
CA ALA A 44 20.76 -12.17 -16.79
C ALA A 44 21.47 -13.43 -16.24
N ARG A 45 22.04 -14.27 -17.14
CA ARG A 45 22.78 -15.49 -16.78
C ARG A 45 24.05 -15.25 -15.96
N GLU A 46 24.62 -14.04 -16.03
CA GLU A 46 25.84 -13.69 -15.29
C GLU A 46 25.52 -13.30 -13.83
N LEU A 47 24.28 -12.99 -13.55
CA LEU A 47 23.81 -12.50 -12.26
C LEU A 47 22.91 -13.50 -11.49
N ASP A 48 22.52 -14.62 -12.11
CA ASP A 48 21.69 -15.61 -11.44
C ASP A 48 22.41 -16.23 -10.22
N GLY A 49 21.80 -16.12 -9.05
CA GLY A 49 22.35 -16.58 -7.77
C GLY A 49 23.53 -15.77 -7.23
N VAL A 50 23.89 -14.67 -7.90
CA VAL A 50 24.99 -13.79 -7.44
C VAL A 50 24.53 -12.93 -6.26
N ASP A 51 25.40 -12.76 -5.27
CA ASP A 51 25.17 -11.86 -4.14
C ASP A 51 25.13 -10.41 -4.63
N LEU A 52 23.97 -9.76 -4.46
CA LEU A 52 23.77 -8.37 -4.84
C LEU A 52 24.72 -7.43 -4.08
N ALA A 53 24.92 -7.71 -2.78
CA ALA A 53 25.75 -6.89 -1.90
C ALA A 53 27.23 -6.85 -2.32
N GLY A 54 27.75 -7.97 -2.87
CA GLY A 54 29.14 -8.02 -3.34
C GLY A 54 29.34 -7.57 -4.77
N THR A 55 28.29 -7.60 -5.59
CA THR A 55 28.41 -7.42 -7.05
C THR A 55 27.92 -6.05 -7.51
N LEU A 56 26.72 -5.67 -7.15
CA LEU A 56 26.07 -4.43 -7.58
C LEU A 56 26.13 -3.31 -6.55
N LEU A 57 26.44 -3.61 -5.29
CA LEU A 57 26.56 -2.62 -4.21
C LEU A 57 27.99 -2.60 -3.66
N THR A 58 28.45 -1.44 -3.23
CA THR A 58 29.69 -1.29 -2.49
C THR A 58 29.47 -1.42 -1.00
N GLN A 59 30.53 -1.72 -0.22
CA GLN A 59 30.43 -1.79 1.23
C GLN A 59 30.00 -0.44 1.82
N ASP A 60 30.53 0.67 1.33
CA ASP A 60 30.18 2.03 1.78
C ASP A 60 28.67 2.29 1.59
N GLU A 61 28.09 1.78 0.52
CA GLU A 61 26.65 1.89 0.26
C GLU A 61 25.82 1.09 1.25
N LEU A 62 26.26 -0.12 1.56
CA LEU A 62 25.64 -0.98 2.57
C LEU A 62 25.73 -0.37 3.97
N ASP A 63 26.90 0.16 4.32
CA ASP A 63 27.14 0.84 5.62
C ASP A 63 26.23 2.07 5.77
N ARG A 64 26.08 2.87 4.71
CA ARG A 64 25.19 4.03 4.68
C ARG A 64 23.73 3.64 4.93
N HIS A 65 23.25 2.59 4.27
CA HIS A 65 21.88 2.10 4.47
C HIS A 65 21.68 1.44 5.82
N ALA A 66 22.66 0.71 6.33
CA ALA A 66 22.62 0.12 7.67
C ALA A 66 22.53 1.20 8.76
N ALA A 67 23.29 2.29 8.63
CA ALA A 67 23.23 3.44 9.54
C ALA A 67 21.84 4.12 9.52
N ALA A 68 21.29 4.36 8.33
CA ALA A 68 19.95 4.94 8.20
C ALA A 68 18.85 4.04 8.80
N LEU A 69 18.98 2.73 8.66
CA LEU A 69 18.07 1.77 9.27
C LEU A 69 18.23 1.70 10.80
N PHE A 70 19.45 1.85 11.31
CA PHE A 70 19.68 1.94 12.74
C PHE A 70 18.97 3.16 13.38
N GLU A 71 19.06 4.32 12.74
CA GLU A 71 18.34 5.50 13.21
C GLU A 71 16.82 5.32 13.18
N GLU A 72 16.31 4.58 12.19
CA GLU A 72 14.88 4.35 12.02
C GLU A 72 14.33 3.26 12.94
N LEU A 73 15.07 2.15 13.11
CA LEU A 73 14.60 0.95 13.82
C LEU A 73 15.04 0.89 15.28
N GLY A 74 16.04 1.70 15.67
CA GLY A 74 16.60 1.72 17.03
C GLY A 74 17.49 0.53 17.37
N GLU A 75 17.83 -0.32 16.39
CA GLU A 75 18.69 -1.49 16.58
C GLU A 75 19.64 -1.71 15.38
N PRO A 76 20.83 -2.28 15.61
CA PRO A 76 21.82 -2.46 14.57
C PRO A 76 21.35 -3.43 13.50
N VAL A 77 21.48 -3.02 12.25
CA VAL A 77 21.25 -3.85 11.06
C VAL A 77 22.60 -4.17 10.44
N PRO A 78 22.93 -5.45 10.17
CA PRO A 78 24.17 -5.80 9.51
C PRO A 78 24.29 -5.13 8.13
N ALA A 79 25.46 -4.56 7.83
CA ALA A 79 25.74 -3.91 6.54
C ALA A 79 26.04 -4.95 5.44
N ASN A 80 25.04 -5.73 5.10
CA ASN A 80 25.03 -6.78 4.10
C ASN A 80 23.66 -6.82 3.39
N ALA A 81 23.32 -7.90 2.73
CA ALA A 81 22.02 -8.06 2.05
C ALA A 81 20.79 -7.85 2.96
N ALA A 82 20.94 -7.95 4.30
CA ALA A 82 19.83 -7.69 5.22
C ALA A 82 19.26 -6.27 5.12
N VAL A 83 20.08 -5.27 4.73
CA VAL A 83 19.61 -3.88 4.54
C VAL A 83 18.50 -3.76 3.49
N LEU A 84 18.42 -4.71 2.56
CA LEU A 84 17.43 -4.72 1.49
C LEU A 84 16.03 -5.13 1.98
N GLY A 85 15.96 -6.08 2.92
CA GLY A 85 14.73 -6.75 3.30
C GLY A 85 14.23 -6.50 4.72
N VAL A 86 15.07 -6.01 5.65
CA VAL A 86 14.75 -5.96 7.08
C VAL A 86 13.46 -5.19 7.40
N ARG A 87 13.19 -4.08 6.70
CA ARG A 87 11.95 -3.31 6.86
C ARG A 87 10.72 -4.15 6.52
N LEU A 88 10.80 -4.86 5.39
CA LEU A 88 9.69 -5.67 4.86
C LEU A 88 9.43 -6.92 5.70
N LEU A 89 10.50 -7.53 6.23
CA LEU A 89 10.40 -8.67 7.16
C LEU A 89 9.74 -8.28 8.48
N ARG A 90 9.82 -6.99 8.87
CA ARG A 90 9.15 -6.44 10.07
C ARG A 90 7.76 -5.90 9.79
N GLY A 91 7.25 -6.08 8.58
CA GLY A 91 5.93 -5.59 8.20
C GLY A 91 5.84 -4.07 8.03
N LEU A 92 6.99 -3.37 7.98
CA LEU A 92 7.01 -1.93 7.70
C LEU A 92 6.73 -1.66 6.22
N PRO A 93 6.10 -0.52 5.90
CA PRO A 93 5.77 -0.21 4.51
C PRO A 93 7.02 -0.08 3.64
N PRO A 94 6.93 -0.40 2.34
CA PRO A 94 7.98 -0.16 1.37
C PRO A 94 8.46 1.29 1.44
N LYS A 95 9.77 1.49 1.30
CA LYS A 95 10.38 2.82 1.25
C LYS A 95 11.22 2.93 -0.01
N ASP A 96 11.02 3.99 -0.72
CA ASP A 96 11.83 4.39 -1.85
C ASP A 96 13.14 5.02 -1.34
N SER A 97 14.27 4.51 -1.79
CA SER A 97 15.59 4.95 -1.35
C SER A 97 16.54 5.16 -2.53
N ALA A 98 17.42 6.13 -2.40
CA ALA A 98 18.50 6.34 -3.36
C ALA A 98 19.62 5.33 -3.11
N TRP A 99 20.04 4.63 -4.16
CA TRP A 99 21.09 3.63 -4.17
C TRP A 99 22.14 3.96 -5.21
N MET A 100 23.38 3.65 -4.92
CA MET A 100 24.45 3.68 -5.91
C MET A 100 24.77 2.27 -6.35
N LEU A 101 24.19 1.86 -7.50
CA LEU A 101 24.51 0.58 -8.10
C LEU A 101 25.85 0.67 -8.86
N ARG A 102 26.51 -0.45 -9.05
CA ARG A 102 27.74 -0.56 -9.81
C ARG A 102 27.50 -1.25 -11.15
N HIS A 103 27.80 -0.57 -12.22
CA HIS A 103 27.84 -1.13 -13.56
C HIS A 103 28.97 -2.16 -13.68
N LYS A 104 28.89 -3.06 -14.66
CA LYS A 104 29.89 -4.13 -14.92
C LYS A 104 31.31 -3.61 -15.15
N ASP A 105 31.46 -2.42 -15.72
CA ASP A 105 32.74 -1.75 -15.90
C ASP A 105 33.27 -1.02 -14.64
N GLY A 106 32.55 -1.12 -13.55
CA GLY A 106 32.87 -0.49 -12.27
C GLY A 106 32.32 0.91 -12.09
N SER A 107 31.70 1.52 -13.10
CA SER A 107 31.14 2.86 -13.01
C SER A 107 29.91 2.92 -12.07
N PRO A 108 29.75 4.00 -11.28
CA PRO A 108 28.60 4.17 -10.41
C PRO A 108 27.35 4.53 -11.21
N GLN A 109 26.23 3.90 -10.87
CA GLN A 109 24.91 4.13 -11.45
C GLN A 109 23.94 4.59 -10.36
N PRO A 110 23.69 5.89 -10.22
CA PRO A 110 22.71 6.39 -9.26
C PRO A 110 21.32 5.91 -9.68
N THR A 111 20.63 5.26 -8.75
CA THR A 111 19.34 4.62 -9.00
C THR A 111 18.45 4.81 -7.77
N ARG A 112 17.18 5.09 -7.98
CA ARG A 112 16.20 5.01 -6.89
C ARG A 112 15.55 3.63 -6.94
N LEU A 113 15.48 2.96 -5.81
CA LEU A 113 14.84 1.64 -5.74
C LEU A 113 13.77 1.63 -4.65
N ALA A 114 12.60 1.14 -5.02
CA ALA A 114 11.56 0.75 -4.10
C ALA A 114 11.64 -0.76 -3.87
N MET A 115 11.67 -1.17 -2.61
CA MET A 115 11.73 -2.58 -2.22
C MET A 115 10.35 -3.11 -1.90
N GLY A 116 10.00 -4.30 -2.40
CA GLY A 116 8.77 -5.03 -2.08
C GLY A 116 9.06 -6.46 -1.64
N ALA A 117 8.19 -7.03 -0.78
CA ALA A 117 8.28 -8.43 -0.40
C ALA A 117 7.50 -9.33 -1.38
N LEU A 118 8.13 -10.38 -1.86
CA LEU A 118 7.46 -11.46 -2.60
C LEU A 118 6.91 -12.47 -1.58
N ARG A 119 5.63 -12.82 -1.72
CA ARG A 119 4.96 -13.75 -0.81
C ARG A 119 4.42 -14.95 -1.57
N ASN A 120 4.44 -16.11 -0.92
CA ASN A 120 3.82 -17.32 -1.42
C ASN A 120 2.30 -17.35 -1.09
N ASP A 121 1.61 -18.42 -1.50
CA ASP A 121 0.18 -18.64 -1.24
C ASP A 121 -0.18 -18.73 0.25
N ARG A 122 0.81 -18.91 1.13
CA ARG A 122 0.66 -18.95 2.59
C ARG A 122 0.97 -17.61 3.26
N ASP A 123 1.14 -16.54 2.46
CA ASP A 123 1.52 -15.20 2.91
C ASP A 123 2.93 -15.12 3.57
N GLU A 124 3.77 -16.14 3.36
CA GLU A 124 5.16 -16.13 3.84
C GLU A 124 6.05 -15.37 2.86
N VAL A 125 6.95 -14.54 3.36
CA VAL A 125 7.93 -13.83 2.51
C VAL A 125 8.93 -14.86 1.97
N VAL A 126 9.03 -14.97 0.65
CA VAL A 126 9.93 -15.90 -0.05
C VAL A 126 11.05 -15.20 -0.80
N GLY A 127 11.04 -13.87 -0.81
CA GLY A 127 12.04 -13.06 -1.48
C GLY A 127 11.65 -11.59 -1.53
N PHE A 128 12.41 -10.82 -2.30
CA PHE A 128 12.20 -9.40 -2.46
C PHE A 128 12.20 -9.02 -3.95
N VAL A 129 11.53 -7.94 -4.27
CA VAL A 129 11.63 -7.27 -5.56
C VAL A 129 12.14 -5.85 -5.34
N ALA A 130 13.17 -5.46 -6.10
CA ALA A 130 13.62 -4.09 -6.16
C ALA A 130 13.22 -3.49 -7.51
N VAL A 131 12.59 -2.34 -7.50
CA VAL A 131 12.09 -1.70 -8.70
C VAL A 131 12.56 -0.26 -8.73
N GLU A 132 13.13 0.15 -9.85
CA GLU A 132 13.38 1.55 -10.14
C GLU A 132 12.07 2.18 -10.63
N PRO A 133 11.54 3.21 -9.95
CA PRO A 133 10.40 3.95 -10.48
C PRO A 133 10.78 4.61 -11.81
N ALA A 134 10.18 4.21 -12.90
CA ALA A 134 10.56 4.66 -14.25
C ALA A 134 10.20 6.12 -14.56
N SER A 135 9.44 6.76 -13.74
CA SER A 135 9.04 8.19 -13.74
C SER A 135 7.95 8.36 -12.66
N PRO A 136 7.61 9.56 -12.22
CA PRO A 136 6.43 9.75 -11.37
C PRO A 136 5.13 9.16 -11.96
N HIS A 137 5.15 8.77 -13.25
CA HIS A 137 4.00 8.18 -13.96
C HIS A 137 4.13 6.67 -14.21
N ASP A 138 5.29 6.05 -13.98
CA ASP A 138 5.56 4.63 -14.22
C ASP A 138 5.86 3.89 -12.92
N ALA A 139 5.00 4.04 -11.93
CA ALA A 139 5.08 3.27 -10.69
C ALA A 139 4.85 1.77 -10.99
N PRO A 140 5.69 0.85 -10.47
CA PRO A 140 5.50 -0.58 -10.69
C PRO A 140 4.17 -1.06 -10.17
N LEU A 141 3.67 -2.16 -10.72
CA LEU A 141 2.35 -2.75 -10.47
C LEU A 141 1.93 -2.86 -8.98
N ARG A 142 2.87 -2.82 -8.05
CA ARG A 142 2.56 -2.74 -6.61
C ARG A 142 2.23 -1.33 -6.13
N PHE A 143 2.84 -0.29 -6.72
CA PHE A 143 2.46 1.10 -6.47
C PHE A 143 1.19 1.48 -7.24
N ALA A 144 0.85 0.74 -8.30
CA ALA A 144 -0.47 0.82 -8.91
C ALA A 144 -1.60 0.33 -7.98
N HIS A 145 -1.28 -0.42 -6.92
CA HIS A 145 -2.25 -1.06 -6.04
C HIS A 145 -2.25 -0.56 -4.59
N HIS A 146 -1.24 0.19 -4.15
CA HIS A 146 -1.14 0.71 -2.78
C HIS A 146 -0.79 2.20 -2.76
N ASP A 147 -1.27 2.89 -1.74
CA ASP A 147 -0.90 4.27 -1.44
C ASP A 147 0.50 4.31 -0.80
N ASN A 148 1.42 5.07 -1.39
CA ASN A 148 2.83 5.12 -0.98
C ASN A 148 3.05 5.75 0.40
N LEU A 149 2.12 6.59 0.86
CA LEU A 149 2.24 7.28 2.13
C LEU A 149 1.80 6.41 3.30
N THR A 150 0.67 5.73 3.12
CA THR A 150 0.01 4.98 4.18
C THR A 150 0.24 3.47 4.11
N GLY A 151 0.67 2.97 2.94
CA GLY A 151 0.81 1.53 2.67
C GLY A 151 -0.51 0.78 2.48
N LEU A 152 -1.65 1.45 2.63
CA LEU A 152 -2.95 0.82 2.37
C LEU A 152 -3.16 0.54 0.88
N PRO A 153 -3.98 -0.45 0.52
CA PRO A 153 -4.56 -0.57 -0.81
C PRO A 153 -5.12 0.75 -1.33
N ASN A 154 -5.07 0.95 -2.63
CA ASN A 154 -5.64 2.11 -3.30
C ASN A 154 -7.00 1.80 -3.96
N ARG A 155 -7.57 2.78 -4.69
CA ARG A 155 -8.85 2.65 -5.38
C ARG A 155 -8.89 1.51 -6.39
N ALA A 156 -7.76 1.16 -7.04
CA ALA A 156 -7.71 0.06 -8.01
C ALA A 156 -7.91 -1.29 -7.32
N VAL A 157 -7.27 -1.50 -6.17
CA VAL A 157 -7.47 -2.72 -5.35
C VAL A 157 -8.88 -2.78 -4.77
N LEU A 158 -9.45 -1.63 -4.38
CA LEU A 158 -10.84 -1.60 -3.94
C LEU A 158 -11.78 -2.13 -5.03
N ALA A 159 -11.58 -1.70 -6.28
CA ALA A 159 -12.41 -2.13 -7.40
C ALA A 159 -12.32 -3.64 -7.64
N ASP A 160 -11.10 -4.18 -7.70
CA ASP A 160 -10.86 -5.61 -7.90
C ASP A 160 -11.47 -6.46 -6.77
N ARG A 161 -11.20 -6.09 -5.51
CA ARG A 161 -11.72 -6.82 -4.35
C ARG A 161 -13.23 -6.72 -4.22
N ALA A 162 -13.81 -5.56 -4.51
CA ALA A 162 -15.25 -5.37 -4.45
C ALA A 162 -15.97 -6.23 -5.50
N GLU A 163 -15.44 -6.33 -6.72
CA GLU A 163 -16.01 -7.17 -7.77
C GLU A 163 -16.05 -8.64 -7.33
N MET A 164 -14.93 -9.18 -6.85
CA MET A 164 -14.86 -10.56 -6.37
C MET A 164 -15.78 -10.80 -5.16
N ALA A 165 -15.82 -9.85 -4.22
CA ALA A 165 -16.61 -9.96 -3.00
C ALA A 165 -18.13 -9.87 -3.30
N LEU A 166 -18.56 -9.00 -4.21
CA LEU A 166 -19.95 -8.90 -4.66
C LEU A 166 -20.44 -10.18 -5.33
N GLN A 167 -19.62 -10.75 -6.23
CA GLN A 167 -19.92 -12.05 -6.85
C GLN A 167 -20.05 -13.16 -5.82
N ARG A 168 -19.22 -13.15 -4.78
CA ARG A 168 -19.29 -14.12 -3.68
C ARG A 168 -20.52 -13.89 -2.83
N ALA A 169 -20.80 -12.65 -2.42
CA ALA A 169 -21.98 -12.29 -1.61
C ALA A 169 -23.28 -12.68 -2.31
N THR A 170 -23.39 -12.44 -3.63
CA THR A 170 -24.54 -12.86 -4.44
C THR A 170 -24.75 -14.38 -4.39
N ARG A 171 -23.67 -15.17 -4.50
CA ARG A 171 -23.78 -16.64 -4.47
C ARG A 171 -24.12 -17.20 -3.10
N GLN A 172 -23.64 -16.54 -2.04
CA GLN A 172 -23.77 -17.01 -0.65
C GLN A 172 -24.98 -16.41 0.07
N GLY A 173 -25.62 -15.38 -0.50
CA GLY A 173 -26.70 -14.65 0.16
C GLY A 173 -26.23 -13.85 1.37
N THR A 174 -24.97 -13.40 1.37
CA THR A 174 -24.40 -12.60 2.44
C THR A 174 -24.44 -11.11 2.11
N VAL A 175 -24.26 -10.25 3.12
CA VAL A 175 -24.17 -8.80 2.97
C VAL A 175 -22.70 -8.40 2.80
N LEU A 176 -22.47 -7.42 1.95
CA LEU A 176 -21.21 -6.72 1.80
C LEU A 176 -21.46 -5.24 2.09
N ALA A 177 -20.56 -4.57 2.81
CA ALA A 177 -20.72 -3.15 3.08
C ALA A 177 -19.48 -2.35 2.68
N LEU A 178 -19.73 -1.12 2.26
CA LEU A 178 -18.72 -0.12 1.95
C LEU A 178 -18.85 1.05 2.92
N LEU A 179 -17.81 1.31 3.68
CA LEU A 179 -17.63 2.51 4.48
C LEU A 179 -16.82 3.51 3.69
N LEU A 180 -17.29 4.74 3.61
CA LEU A 180 -16.49 5.87 3.13
C LEU A 180 -16.18 6.78 4.32
N VAL A 181 -14.90 7.03 4.57
CA VAL A 181 -14.40 7.77 5.74
C VAL A 181 -13.78 9.08 5.24
N GLU A 182 -14.18 10.19 5.84
CA GLU A 182 -13.68 11.52 5.55
C GLU A 182 -13.08 12.17 6.78
N LEU A 183 -11.86 12.69 6.66
CA LEU A 183 -11.23 13.58 7.63
C LEU A 183 -11.68 15.03 7.35
N VAL A 184 -12.59 15.53 8.15
CA VAL A 184 -13.17 16.88 7.93
C VAL A 184 -12.09 17.95 8.07
N GLY A 185 -12.03 18.86 7.11
CA GLY A 185 -11.07 19.97 7.14
C GLY A 185 -9.62 19.58 6.89
N PHE A 186 -9.33 18.40 6.35
CA PHE A 186 -7.97 17.92 6.09
C PHE A 186 -7.14 18.89 5.24
N ASP A 187 -7.70 19.42 4.15
CA ASP A 187 -6.99 20.34 3.26
C ASP A 187 -6.68 21.67 3.95
N ALA A 188 -7.61 22.19 4.75
CA ALA A 188 -7.41 23.40 5.54
C ALA A 188 -6.31 23.19 6.60
N LEU A 189 -6.28 22.03 7.25
CA LEU A 189 -5.22 21.64 8.19
C LEU A 189 -3.85 21.59 7.51
N CYS A 190 -3.77 21.00 6.33
CA CYS A 190 -2.53 20.94 5.54
C CYS A 190 -2.05 22.33 5.12
N ALA A 191 -2.96 23.22 4.77
CA ALA A 191 -2.65 24.60 4.40
C ALA A 191 -2.13 25.40 5.62
N GLU A 192 -2.71 25.21 6.81
CA GLU A 192 -2.34 25.89 8.06
C GLU A 192 -1.05 25.33 8.68
N ARG A 193 -0.93 24.00 8.77
CA ARG A 193 0.10 23.31 9.54
C ARG A 193 1.21 22.69 8.70
N GLY A 194 1.05 22.69 7.39
CA GLY A 194 2.01 22.10 6.45
C GLY A 194 1.71 20.64 6.11
N ARG A 195 2.22 20.21 4.94
CA ARG A 195 1.99 18.85 4.41
C ARG A 195 2.53 17.73 5.30
N SER A 196 3.63 17.95 5.99
CA SER A 196 4.22 16.95 6.90
C SER A 196 3.24 16.53 8.01
N VAL A 197 2.50 17.50 8.56
CA VAL A 197 1.47 17.25 9.59
C VAL A 197 0.31 16.46 8.98
N GLY A 198 -0.11 16.78 7.76
CA GLY A 198 -1.11 16.02 7.03
C GLY A 198 -0.68 14.58 6.75
N ASP A 199 0.57 14.38 6.36
CA ASP A 199 1.13 13.04 6.08
C ASP A 199 1.14 12.16 7.34
N ASP A 200 1.54 12.71 8.50
CA ASP A 200 1.54 11.98 9.76
C ASP A 200 0.12 11.63 10.20
N LEU A 201 -0.83 12.55 9.96
CA LEU A 201 -2.23 12.33 10.21
C LEU A 201 -2.80 11.18 9.35
N LEU A 202 -2.48 11.17 8.06
CA LEU A 202 -2.90 10.10 7.15
C LEU A 202 -2.32 8.75 7.56
N ARG A 203 -1.04 8.69 7.96
CA ARG A 203 -0.42 7.45 8.47
C ARG A 203 -1.09 6.94 9.74
N ALA A 204 -1.37 7.84 10.68
CA ALA A 204 -2.06 7.48 11.92
C ALA A 204 -3.48 6.97 11.67
N THR A 205 -4.23 7.64 10.79
CA THR A 205 -5.58 7.22 10.37
C THR A 205 -5.55 5.85 9.71
N ALA A 206 -4.62 5.62 8.78
CA ALA A 206 -4.45 4.34 8.09
C ALA A 206 -4.17 3.20 9.07
N SER A 207 -3.25 3.42 10.02
CA SER A 207 -2.90 2.43 11.04
C SER A 207 -4.10 2.08 11.93
N ARG A 208 -4.86 3.08 12.38
CA ARG A 208 -6.06 2.85 13.20
C ARG A 208 -7.15 2.13 12.42
N LEU A 209 -7.40 2.57 11.17
CA LEU A 209 -8.40 1.92 10.32
C LEU A 209 -8.05 0.45 10.09
N HIS A 210 -6.78 0.15 9.81
CA HIS A 210 -6.32 -1.22 9.64
C HIS A 210 -6.49 -2.07 10.91
N PHE A 211 -6.27 -1.49 12.08
CA PHE A 211 -6.39 -2.18 13.38
C PHE A 211 -7.83 -2.52 13.74
N GLU A 212 -8.80 -1.67 13.37
CA GLU A 212 -10.22 -1.87 13.68
C GLU A 212 -10.92 -2.90 12.78
N LEU A 213 -10.30 -3.24 11.64
CA LEU A 213 -10.88 -4.14 10.65
C LEU A 213 -10.37 -5.58 10.81
N ARG A 214 -11.20 -6.54 10.39
CA ARG A 214 -10.83 -7.96 10.34
C ARG A 214 -9.84 -8.21 9.19
N ARG A 215 -9.09 -9.31 9.23
CA ARG A 215 -8.18 -9.72 8.12
C ARG A 215 -8.89 -9.91 6.79
N THR A 216 -10.16 -10.25 6.81
CA THR A 216 -11.01 -10.43 5.62
C THR A 216 -11.45 -9.10 5.02
N ASP A 217 -11.52 -8.05 5.82
CA ASP A 217 -11.92 -6.73 5.38
C ASP A 217 -10.76 -6.01 4.68
N THR A 218 -11.07 -4.98 3.91
CA THR A 218 -10.05 -4.23 3.19
C THR A 218 -10.13 -2.76 3.53
N ALA A 219 -9.10 -2.24 4.21
CA ALA A 219 -8.89 -0.80 4.34
C ALA A 219 -8.26 -0.26 3.06
N VAL A 220 -8.69 0.91 2.60
CA VAL A 220 -8.26 1.54 1.35
C VAL A 220 -8.01 3.02 1.57
N ARG A 221 -6.95 3.55 0.96
CA ARG A 221 -6.70 4.98 0.85
C ARG A 221 -7.26 5.49 -0.48
N LEU A 222 -8.08 6.54 -0.40
CA LEU A 222 -8.59 7.26 -1.58
C LEU A 222 -7.78 8.56 -1.79
N GLU A 223 -8.44 9.67 -2.03
CA GLU A 223 -7.80 10.97 -2.28
C GLU A 223 -7.94 11.92 -1.07
N GLY A 224 -7.12 12.98 -1.03
CA GLY A 224 -7.21 14.01 0.02
C GLY A 224 -7.21 13.43 1.44
N GLY A 225 -8.21 13.71 2.25
CA GLY A 225 -8.47 13.16 3.59
C GLY A 225 -9.40 11.94 3.59
N GLN A 226 -9.59 11.22 2.46
CA GLN A 226 -10.57 10.15 2.35
C GLN A 226 -9.97 8.75 2.40
N PHE A 227 -10.70 7.83 3.05
CA PHE A 227 -10.42 6.39 3.10
C PHE A 227 -11.71 5.62 2.82
N ALA A 228 -11.57 4.33 2.51
CA ALA A 228 -12.69 3.42 2.44
C ALA A 228 -12.39 2.12 3.20
N ALA A 229 -13.44 1.42 3.61
CA ALA A 229 -13.34 0.07 4.12
C ALA A 229 -14.39 -0.81 3.44
N LEU A 230 -13.95 -1.93 2.88
CA LEU A 230 -14.81 -2.97 2.32
C LEU A 230 -14.97 -4.07 3.36
N LEU A 231 -16.17 -4.24 3.88
CA LEU A 231 -16.54 -5.26 4.85
C LEU A 231 -17.22 -6.43 4.12
N VAL A 232 -16.73 -7.63 4.34
CA VAL A 232 -17.20 -8.81 3.63
C VAL A 232 -17.79 -9.87 4.59
N ASP A 233 -18.56 -10.79 4.01
CA ASP A 233 -19.13 -11.94 4.75
C ASP A 233 -19.95 -11.51 5.99
N LEU A 234 -20.75 -10.47 5.86
CA LEU A 234 -21.69 -10.02 6.89
C LEU A 234 -23.01 -10.80 6.77
N ASN A 235 -23.65 -11.07 7.90
CA ASN A 235 -24.97 -11.72 7.89
C ASN A 235 -26.10 -10.68 7.75
N HIS A 236 -25.93 -9.51 8.35
CA HIS A 236 -26.91 -8.44 8.39
C HIS A 236 -26.26 -7.06 8.26
N ALA A 237 -27.01 -6.08 7.76
CA ALA A 237 -26.56 -4.68 7.64
C ALA A 237 -26.20 -4.05 9.00
N ASP A 238 -26.85 -4.46 10.09
CA ASP A 238 -26.57 -3.98 11.44
C ASP A 238 -25.12 -4.25 11.88
N GLU A 239 -24.51 -5.34 11.39
CA GLU A 239 -23.08 -5.62 11.65
C GLU A 239 -22.19 -4.54 11.03
N ALA A 240 -22.53 -4.08 9.81
CA ALA A 240 -21.80 -3.01 9.15
C ALA A 240 -21.92 -1.68 9.91
N MET A 241 -23.11 -1.37 10.40
CA MET A 241 -23.35 -0.17 11.23
C MET A 241 -22.53 -0.21 12.52
N ALA A 242 -22.48 -1.37 13.19
CA ALA A 242 -21.67 -1.55 14.39
C ALA A 242 -20.17 -1.35 14.14
N VAL A 243 -19.64 -1.89 13.00
CA VAL A 243 -18.24 -1.69 12.60
C VAL A 243 -17.98 -0.24 12.24
N ALA A 244 -18.87 0.41 11.49
CA ALA A 244 -18.77 1.83 11.14
C ALA A 244 -18.69 2.73 12.39
N GLY A 245 -19.51 2.46 13.40
CA GLY A 245 -19.47 3.16 14.70
C GLY A 245 -18.15 3.00 15.43
N LYS A 246 -17.58 1.78 15.46
CA LYS A 246 -16.26 1.50 16.04
C LYS A 246 -15.15 2.22 15.29
N VAL A 247 -15.13 2.12 13.97
CA VAL A 247 -14.16 2.78 13.10
C VAL A 247 -14.19 4.29 13.35
N ARG A 248 -15.37 4.91 13.28
CA ARG A 248 -15.52 6.34 13.54
C ARG A 248 -14.98 6.73 14.92
N HIS A 249 -15.38 6.00 15.97
CA HIS A 249 -14.93 6.28 17.34
C HIS A 249 -13.40 6.20 17.46
N ALA A 250 -12.79 5.14 16.93
CA ALA A 250 -11.34 4.96 16.96
C ALA A 250 -10.59 6.04 16.17
N LEU A 251 -11.11 6.43 15.01
CA LEU A 251 -10.50 7.46 14.17
C LEU A 251 -10.66 8.87 14.73
N SER A 252 -11.75 9.17 15.46
CA SER A 252 -11.98 10.47 16.12
C SER A 252 -11.11 10.69 17.37
N ALA A 253 -10.38 9.67 17.83
CA ALA A 253 -9.44 9.84 18.92
C ALA A 253 -8.30 10.78 18.53
N LYS A 254 -7.85 11.58 19.50
CA LYS A 254 -6.73 12.54 19.30
C LYS A 254 -5.50 11.85 18.72
N VAL A 255 -4.84 12.50 17.79
CA VAL A 255 -3.62 12.02 17.13
C VAL A 255 -2.44 12.88 17.58
N ASN A 256 -1.34 12.19 17.95
CA ASN A 256 -0.05 12.85 18.20
C ASN A 256 0.65 13.04 16.86
N VAL A 257 0.89 14.30 16.48
CA VAL A 257 1.63 14.67 15.28
C VAL A 257 2.80 15.54 15.70
N GLY A 258 3.99 14.96 15.73
CA GLY A 258 5.18 15.63 16.27
C GLY A 258 4.96 16.04 17.72
N VAL A 259 4.99 17.36 18.00
CA VAL A 259 4.78 17.93 19.35
C VAL A 259 3.33 18.34 19.61
N ALA A 260 2.43 18.20 18.65
CA ALA A 260 1.03 18.61 18.75
C ALA A 260 0.10 17.41 18.92
N ILE A 261 -0.96 17.61 19.70
CA ILE A 261 -2.07 16.65 19.81
C ILE A 261 -3.27 17.27 19.09
N LEU A 262 -3.69 16.65 18.00
CA LEU A 262 -4.78 17.16 17.17
C LEU A 262 -6.06 16.34 17.40
N PRO A 263 -7.20 16.99 17.67
CA PRO A 263 -8.49 16.34 17.57
C PRO A 263 -8.81 16.09 16.09
N LEU A 264 -9.44 14.97 15.77
CA LEU A 264 -9.92 14.66 14.44
C LEU A 264 -11.45 14.68 14.43
N ASP A 265 -11.99 15.43 13.50
CA ASP A 265 -13.39 15.29 13.10
C ASP A 265 -13.47 14.30 11.94
N VAL A 266 -14.19 13.19 12.15
CA VAL A 266 -14.28 12.07 11.20
C VAL A 266 -15.75 11.81 10.89
N ARG A 267 -16.06 11.79 9.61
CA ARG A 267 -17.38 11.42 9.11
C ARG A 267 -17.30 10.07 8.39
N VAL A 268 -18.34 9.27 8.54
CA VAL A 268 -18.44 7.96 7.91
C VAL A 268 -19.79 7.83 7.21
N GLY A 269 -19.76 7.60 5.91
CA GLY A 269 -20.92 7.20 5.11
C GLY A 269 -20.89 5.69 4.88
N LEU A 270 -22.04 5.05 4.96
CA LEU A 270 -22.20 3.60 4.87
C LEU A 270 -23.22 3.23 3.81
N ALA A 271 -22.84 2.32 2.93
CA ALA A 271 -23.73 1.65 1.98
C ALA A 271 -23.48 0.14 1.99
N TRP A 272 -24.48 -0.66 1.62
CA TRP A 272 -24.33 -2.12 1.58
C TRP A 272 -25.09 -2.77 0.42
N PHE A 273 -24.54 -3.88 -0.04
CA PHE A 273 -25.17 -4.83 -0.96
C PHE A 273 -26.13 -5.76 -0.19
N PRO A 274 -27.28 -6.10 -0.72
CA PRO A 274 -27.78 -5.75 -2.06
C PRO A 274 -28.59 -4.45 -2.14
N GLU A 275 -28.93 -3.81 -1.03
CA GLU A 275 -29.93 -2.74 -0.92
C GLU A 275 -29.55 -1.47 -1.70
N HIS A 276 -28.27 -1.09 -1.67
CA HIS A 276 -27.79 0.16 -2.27
C HIS A 276 -27.05 -0.05 -3.61
N GLY A 277 -27.07 -1.28 -4.14
CA GLY A 277 -26.50 -1.62 -5.45
C GLY A 277 -25.76 -2.94 -5.47
N ASP A 278 -25.50 -3.44 -6.67
CA ASP A 278 -24.83 -4.71 -6.96
C ASP A 278 -23.45 -4.52 -7.60
N GLN A 279 -22.97 -3.29 -7.66
CA GLN A 279 -21.66 -2.89 -8.17
C GLN A 279 -21.00 -1.88 -7.25
N LEU A 280 -19.67 -1.73 -7.36
CA LEU A 280 -18.90 -0.81 -6.52
C LEU A 280 -19.33 0.65 -6.69
N LEU A 281 -19.58 1.10 -7.92
CA LEU A 281 -19.90 2.51 -8.19
C LEU A 281 -21.21 2.95 -7.52
N PRO A 282 -22.35 2.26 -7.67
CA PRO A 282 -23.56 2.56 -6.90
C PRO A 282 -23.34 2.58 -5.39
N LEU A 283 -22.55 1.65 -4.85
CA LEU A 283 -22.26 1.62 -3.41
C LEU A 283 -21.42 2.83 -2.96
N LEU A 284 -20.45 3.27 -3.78
CA LEU A 284 -19.69 4.49 -3.53
C LEU A 284 -20.59 5.73 -3.54
N GLU A 285 -21.42 5.87 -4.58
CA GLU A 285 -22.35 6.99 -4.71
C GLU A 285 -23.35 7.05 -3.56
N ALA A 286 -23.86 5.91 -3.11
CA ALA A 286 -24.74 5.81 -1.97
C ALA A 286 -24.04 6.20 -0.64
N ALA A 287 -22.80 5.75 -0.42
CA ALA A 287 -22.01 6.11 0.73
C ALA A 287 -21.62 7.60 0.73
N GLU A 288 -21.29 8.17 -0.44
CA GLU A 288 -21.03 9.61 -0.59
C GLU A 288 -22.30 10.44 -0.31
N ALA A 289 -23.45 10.02 -0.83
CA ALA A 289 -24.73 10.66 -0.53
C ALA A 289 -25.04 10.65 0.98
N ALA A 290 -24.77 9.52 1.66
CA ALA A 290 -24.90 9.42 3.11
C ALA A 290 -23.97 10.41 3.84
N LEU A 291 -22.70 10.53 3.43
CA LEU A 291 -21.78 11.54 3.96
C LEU A 291 -22.32 12.96 3.80
N GLY A 292 -22.91 13.25 2.63
CA GLY A 292 -23.49 14.57 2.30
C GLY A 292 -24.68 14.95 3.19
N THR A 293 -25.34 13.99 3.87
CA THR A 293 -26.42 14.26 4.83
C THR A 293 -25.93 14.70 6.20
N LEU A 294 -24.64 14.46 6.50
CA LEU A 294 -24.05 14.76 7.81
C LEU A 294 -23.79 16.27 7.96
N GLY A 295 -24.54 16.91 8.84
CA GLY A 295 -24.32 18.28 9.28
C GLY A 295 -23.12 18.43 10.23
N PRO A 296 -22.69 19.67 10.53
CA PRO A 296 -21.58 19.93 11.44
C PRO A 296 -21.82 19.44 12.88
N ASP A 297 -23.08 19.36 13.30
CA ASP A 297 -23.49 19.01 14.67
C ASP A 297 -23.98 17.55 14.78
N GLY A 298 -23.84 16.75 13.71
CA GLY A 298 -24.27 15.35 13.69
C GLY A 298 -23.31 14.40 14.41
N ASP A 299 -23.76 13.16 14.61
CA ASP A 299 -22.93 12.11 15.23
C ASP A 299 -21.79 11.60 14.30
N GLY A 300 -21.64 12.16 13.12
CA GLY A 300 -20.57 11.85 12.16
C GLY A 300 -20.70 10.48 11.49
N LEU A 301 -21.85 9.81 11.59
CA LEU A 301 -22.13 8.52 10.92
C LEU A 301 -23.50 8.56 10.27
N ALA A 302 -23.58 8.22 8.98
CA ALA A 302 -24.84 8.07 8.26
C ALA A 302 -24.80 6.81 7.38
N ALA A 303 -25.95 6.15 7.30
CA ALA A 303 -26.20 5.10 6.31
C ALA A 303 -26.93 5.70 5.10
N ALA A 304 -26.71 5.10 3.94
CA ALA A 304 -27.47 5.42 2.73
C ALA A 304 -28.97 5.16 2.98
N ALA A 305 -29.82 5.97 2.36
CA ALA A 305 -31.25 5.74 2.38
C ALA A 305 -31.58 4.53 1.49
N ALA A 306 -32.53 3.70 1.94
CA ALA A 306 -33.08 2.64 1.10
C ALA A 306 -33.67 3.27 -0.19
N GLY A 307 -33.28 2.73 -1.35
CA GLY A 307 -33.72 3.19 -2.66
C GLY A 307 -35.15 2.75 -2.99
#